data_9592275bdbb4c84fcdb85cf49697acfa
#
_entry.id   9592275bdbb4c84fcdb85cf49697acfa
#
_cell.length_a   1.000
_cell.length_b   1.000
_cell.length_c   1.000
_cell.angle_alpha   90.00
_cell.angle_beta   90.00
_cell.angle_gamma   90.00
#
_symmetry.space_group_name_H-M   'P 1'
#
loop_
_entity.id
_entity.type
_entity.pdbx_description
1 polymer ?
#
loop_
_entity_poly.entity_id
_entity_poly.type
_entity_poly.pdbx_seq_one_letter_code
_entity_poly.pdbx_strand_id
1 'polypeptide(L)' 'MMYDLTDNQHRLLQLLRETEDGLHINQLVMETQLAYSIVSSELVMMELQDMVKSMPGGMWRVKK' A
#
# COMPACT_ATOMS: atom_id res chain seq x y z
N MET A 1 -17.92 11.29 -0.93
CA MET A 1 -17.90 10.33 0.18
C MET A 1 -16.47 10.03 0.58
N MET A 2 -16.20 10.02 1.85
CA MET A 2 -14.86 9.71 2.33
C MET A 2 -14.78 8.25 2.76
N TYR A 3 -13.67 7.64 2.45
CA TYR A 3 -13.40 6.27 2.90
C TYR A 3 -12.69 6.33 4.24
N ASP A 4 -13.18 5.52 5.17
CA ASP A 4 -12.49 5.36 6.45
C ASP A 4 -11.37 4.35 6.27
N LEU A 5 -10.15 4.85 6.31
CA LEU A 5 -9.00 3.98 6.19
C LEU A 5 -8.67 3.36 7.54
N THR A 6 -8.28 2.09 7.52
CA THR A 6 -7.77 1.45 8.73
C THR A 6 -6.40 2.03 9.06
N ASP A 7 -5.94 1.81 10.28
CA ASP A 7 -4.59 2.25 10.68
C ASP A 7 -3.53 1.65 9.76
N ASN A 8 -3.70 0.40 9.40
CA ASN A 8 -2.75 -0.27 8.49
C ASN A 8 -2.75 0.41 7.13
N GLN A 9 -3.91 0.74 6.61
CA GLN A 9 -4.02 1.40 5.31
C GLN A 9 -3.41 2.80 5.35
N HIS A 10 -3.65 3.55 6.42
CA HIS A 10 -3.04 4.86 6.60
C HIS A 10 -1.53 4.76 6.56
N ARG A 11 -0.98 3.78 7.28
CA ARG A 11 0.47 3.62 7.34
C ARG A 11 1.06 3.24 5.99
N LEU A 12 0.41 2.31 5.29
CA LEU A 12 0.86 1.90 3.96
C LEU A 12 0.80 3.07 2.99
N LEU A 13 -0.28 3.83 3.01
CA LEU A 13 -0.44 4.97 2.13
C LEU A 13 0.63 6.02 2.39
N GLN A 14 0.92 6.28 3.67
CA GLN A 14 1.94 7.24 4.04
C GLN A 14 3.32 6.83 3.51
N LEU A 15 3.67 5.55 3.67
CA LEU A 15 4.95 5.04 3.18
C LEU A 15 5.04 5.18 1.65
N LEU A 16 3.97 4.87 0.95
CA LEU A 16 3.96 4.94 -0.50
C LEU A 16 4.03 6.39 -0.99
N ARG A 17 3.45 7.33 -0.24
CA ARG A 17 3.52 8.75 -0.61
C ARG A 17 4.92 9.31 -0.54
N GLU A 18 5.81 8.68 0.21
CA GLU A 18 7.17 9.16 0.36
C GLU A 18 8.06 8.82 -0.83
N THR A 19 7.57 8.01 -1.76
CA THR A 19 8.33 7.63 -2.95
C THR A 19 7.50 7.86 -4.20
N GLU A 20 8.14 8.38 -5.24
CA GLU A 20 7.46 8.55 -6.52
C GLU A 20 7.38 7.24 -7.30
N ASP A 21 8.41 6.42 -7.17
CA ASP A 21 8.52 5.18 -7.92
C ASP A 21 7.83 4.00 -7.23
N GLY A 22 7.38 4.21 -6.01
CA GLY A 22 6.72 3.17 -5.24
C GLY A 22 7.69 2.30 -4.46
N LEU A 23 7.14 1.31 -3.80
CA LEU A 23 7.91 0.40 -2.95
C LEU A 23 7.51 -1.03 -3.28
N HIS A 24 8.50 -1.92 -3.17
CA HIS A 24 8.23 -3.35 -3.26
C HIS A 24 7.45 -3.81 -2.01
N ILE A 25 6.55 -4.77 -2.20
CA ILE A 25 5.72 -5.25 -1.09
C ILE A 25 6.57 -5.73 0.08
N ASN A 26 7.74 -6.32 -0.19
CA ASN A 26 8.62 -6.78 0.89
C ASN A 26 9.14 -5.61 1.73
N GLN A 27 9.36 -4.46 1.11
CA GLN A 27 9.76 -3.27 1.85
C GLN A 27 8.63 -2.78 2.74
N LEU A 28 7.40 -2.86 2.25
CA LEU A 28 6.24 -2.47 3.05
C LEU A 28 6.06 -3.41 4.25
N VAL A 29 6.29 -4.72 4.03
CA VAL A 29 6.25 -5.69 5.12
C VAL A 29 7.29 -5.34 6.17
N MET A 30 8.50 -5.03 5.75
CA MET A 30 9.59 -4.72 6.68
C MET A 30 9.31 -3.44 7.45
N GLU A 31 8.82 -2.40 6.77
CA GLU A 31 8.58 -1.11 7.40
C GLU A 31 7.40 -1.15 8.37
N THR A 32 6.37 -1.89 8.05
CA THR A 32 5.19 -1.98 8.89
C THR A 32 5.28 -3.07 9.93
N GLN A 33 6.13 -4.07 9.69
CA GLN A 33 6.25 -5.28 10.52
C GLN A 33 4.94 -6.06 10.61
N LEU A 34 4.08 -5.88 9.62
CA LEU A 34 2.86 -6.65 9.48
C LEU A 34 3.14 -7.93 8.68
N ALA A 35 2.30 -8.93 8.87
CA ALA A 35 2.41 -10.16 8.08
C ALA A 35 2.21 -9.84 6.60
N TYR A 36 2.92 -10.57 5.74
CA TYR A 36 2.81 -10.40 4.30
C TYR A 36 1.34 -10.47 3.83
N SER A 37 0.59 -11.44 4.36
CA SER A 37 -0.80 -11.63 3.97
C SER A 37 -1.65 -10.41 4.31
N ILE A 38 -1.36 -9.75 5.44
CA ILE A 38 -2.10 -8.56 5.84
C ILE A 38 -1.75 -7.40 4.90
N VAL A 39 -0.47 -7.19 4.63
CA VAL A 39 -0.05 -6.12 3.73
C VAL A 39 -0.65 -6.33 2.34
N SER A 40 -0.56 -7.54 1.82
CA SER A 40 -1.11 -7.87 0.50
C SER A 40 -2.61 -7.62 0.45
N SER A 41 -3.34 -8.06 1.46
CA SER A 41 -4.79 -7.90 1.51
C SER A 41 -5.18 -6.41 1.57
N GLU A 42 -4.48 -5.65 2.41
CA GLU A 42 -4.78 -4.22 2.52
C GLU A 42 -4.49 -3.49 1.21
N LEU A 43 -3.37 -3.82 0.56
CA LEU A 43 -3.02 -3.19 -0.71
C LEU A 43 -4.05 -3.47 -1.79
N VAL A 44 -4.54 -4.72 -1.86
CA VAL A 44 -5.57 -5.07 -2.83
C VAL A 44 -6.84 -4.25 -2.58
N MET A 45 -7.24 -4.12 -1.33
CA MET A 45 -8.43 -3.33 -1.00
C MET A 45 -8.22 -1.86 -1.34
N MET A 46 -7.03 -1.33 -1.10
CA MET A 46 -6.72 0.06 -1.45
C MET A 46 -6.70 0.26 -2.96
N GLU A 47 -6.25 -0.75 -3.70
CA GLU A 47 -6.30 -0.69 -5.17
C GLU A 47 -7.73 -0.67 -5.68
N LEU A 48 -8.60 -1.47 -5.07
CA LEU A 48 -10.02 -1.47 -5.43
C LEU A 48 -10.67 -0.11 -5.19
N GLN A 49 -10.15 0.64 -4.22
CA GLN A 49 -10.63 1.99 -3.92
C GLN A 49 -9.88 3.06 -4.72
N ASP A 50 -9.04 2.64 -5.65
CA ASP A 50 -8.35 3.54 -6.55
C ASP A 50 -7.32 4.43 -5.86
N MET A 51 -6.79 3.97 -4.74
CA MET A 51 -5.83 4.73 -3.94
C MET A 51 -4.39 4.39 -4.28
N VAL A 52 -4.14 3.14 -4.65
CA VAL A 52 -2.81 2.67 -5.02
C VAL A 52 -2.90 1.85 -6.29
N LYS A 53 -1.75 1.62 -6.90
CA LYS A 53 -1.65 0.87 -8.13
C LYS A 53 -0.55 -0.16 -8.01
N SER A 54 -0.86 -1.40 -8.42
CA SER A 54 0.16 -2.44 -8.50
C SER A 54 0.92 -2.32 -9.81
N MET A 55 2.20 -2.64 -9.75
CA MET A 55 3.08 -2.60 -10.91
C MET A 55 3.84 -3.92 -10.99
N PRO A 56 4.40 -4.24 -12.17
CA PRO A 56 5.16 -5.47 -12.32
C PRO A 56 6.28 -5.59 -11.29
N GLY A 57 6.59 -6.81 -10.89
CA GLY A 57 7.68 -7.06 -9.97
C GLY A 57 7.34 -6.89 -8.51
N GLY A 58 6.04 -6.87 -8.17
CA GLY A 58 5.64 -6.74 -6.77
C GLY A 58 5.71 -5.32 -6.23
N MET A 59 5.76 -4.34 -7.12
CA MET A 59 5.84 -2.93 -6.74
C MET A 59 4.45 -2.34 -6.58
N TRP A 60 4.35 -1.37 -5.68
CA TRP A 60 3.11 -0.64 -5.42
C TRP A 60 3.41 0.84 -5.31
N ARG A 61 2.51 1.66 -5.78
CA ARG A 61 2.66 3.11 -5.65
C ARG A 61 1.29 3.77 -5.49
N VAL A 62 1.32 5.01 -5.00
CA VAL A 62 0.10 5.81 -4.90
C VAL A 62 -0.39 6.13 -6.31
N LYS A 63 -1.68 6.02 -6.50
CA LYS A 63 -2.29 6.40 -7.76
C LYS A 63 -2.49 7.91 -7.79
N LYS A 64 -2.07 8.52 -8.86
CA LYS A 64 -2.21 9.97 -9.04
C LYS A 64 -3.34 10.31 -9.98
#